data_98e620ab6b853dc153d8031bc5b3b359
#
_entry.id   98e620ab6b853dc153d8031bc5b3b359
#
_cell.length_a   1.000
_cell.length_b   1.000
_cell.length_c   1.000
_cell.angle_alpha   90.00
_cell.angle_beta   90.00
_cell.angle_gamma   90.00
#
_symmetry.space_group_name_H-M   'P 1'
#
loop_
_entity.id
_entity.type
_entity.pdbx_description
1 polymer ?
#
loop_
_entity_poly.entity_id
_entity_poly.type
_entity_poly.pdbx_seq_one_letter_code
_entity_poly.pdbx_strand_id
1 'polypeptide(L)'
;MRIAVIGGGIAGVAAAYALKAARPDVQVDLYEGSPQLGGKLQLGSIAGVSVDVGAESILNVRAEGVELARAAGLGALVVHPEPVSAAIWTGGALRPMPPTVMGIPSDLDRLESSGIMPDWPAFSRSLCVSAAMATQTHRDPSAVVDVSVAGFVRSRLGANAGQQIVDRLIEPLLGGVYAGHSDELSLQSAAPLIAALGDDLIGSATQQATAKMTSGKVGVPVFAGLAGGVGQLPVAVAEASGATIHLNSTVRELERTESGWRLVVGPTTSVQHVEVDAVVVATPGPATARLIATVAPTAAYEIGGIDYASMAIITLAFPTGGFAQPLVGSGFLVPPVDAKTVKAATFSTNKWGWLADAAGPDLTVLRCSIGRAGEATLLHRDDPELIEAALVDLRDAVGATGDPIDAQVQRWGGAVPQYNVGHRARLDSVAADVATVPGLEVCGAAYAGVGIPAVIANAQSAAVRLFEHGGTMKT
;
A
#
# COMPACT_ATOMS: atom_id res chain seq x y z
N MET A 1 -14.09 27.96 14.46
CA MET A 1 -12.76 27.40 14.21
C MET A 1 -12.67 27.00 12.76
N ARG A 2 -11.61 27.45 12.08
CA ARG A 2 -11.33 27.15 10.68
C ARG A 2 -10.09 26.27 10.58
N ILE A 3 -10.19 25.12 9.90
CA ILE A 3 -9.13 24.13 9.81
C ILE A 3 -8.78 23.93 8.34
N ALA A 4 -7.48 24.00 8.00
CA ALA A 4 -7.00 23.62 6.68
C ALA A 4 -6.53 22.15 6.68
N VAL A 5 -6.94 21.40 5.67
CA VAL A 5 -6.38 20.08 5.34
C VAL A 5 -5.61 20.21 4.04
N ILE A 6 -4.33 19.85 4.04
CA ILE A 6 -3.43 20.01 2.89
C ILE A 6 -3.16 18.63 2.27
N GLY A 7 -3.68 18.42 1.05
CA GLY A 7 -3.61 17.17 0.27
C GLY A 7 -4.95 16.48 0.15
N GLY A 8 -5.39 16.23 -1.09
CA GLY A 8 -6.69 15.64 -1.45
C GLY A 8 -6.65 14.13 -1.72
N GLY A 9 -5.61 13.42 -1.27
CA GLY A 9 -5.57 11.96 -1.25
C GLY A 9 -6.48 11.37 -0.17
N ILE A 10 -6.56 10.03 -0.10
CA ILE A 10 -7.42 9.34 0.88
C ILE A 10 -7.15 9.77 2.34
N ALA A 11 -5.90 10.11 2.68
CA ALA A 11 -5.56 10.61 4.01
C ALA A 11 -6.26 11.95 4.31
N GLY A 12 -6.17 12.91 3.38
CA GLY A 12 -6.75 14.25 3.60
C GLY A 12 -8.27 14.24 3.60
N VAL A 13 -8.91 13.52 2.67
CA VAL A 13 -10.38 13.45 2.66
C VAL A 13 -10.92 12.69 3.89
N ALA A 14 -10.20 11.65 4.37
CA ALA A 14 -10.55 10.97 5.61
C ALA A 14 -10.36 11.85 6.85
N ALA A 15 -9.30 12.68 6.88
CA ALA A 15 -9.11 13.66 7.95
C ALA A 15 -10.21 14.73 7.94
N ALA A 16 -10.56 15.27 6.76
CA ALA A 16 -11.63 16.24 6.63
C ALA A 16 -12.99 15.67 7.09
N TYR A 17 -13.29 14.44 6.69
CA TYR A 17 -14.48 13.73 7.16
C TYR A 17 -14.47 13.54 8.68
N ALA A 18 -13.37 13.07 9.26
CA ALA A 18 -13.25 12.84 10.70
C ALA A 18 -13.38 14.13 11.51
N LEU A 19 -12.77 15.24 11.06
CA LEU A 19 -12.89 16.56 11.68
C LEU A 19 -14.34 17.04 11.73
N LYS A 20 -15.06 16.93 10.61
CA LYS A 20 -16.47 17.32 10.52
C LYS A 20 -17.40 16.39 11.30
N ALA A 21 -17.10 15.09 11.32
CA ALA A 21 -17.85 14.12 12.13
C ALA A 21 -17.69 14.38 13.64
N ALA A 22 -16.48 14.72 14.09
CA ALA A 22 -16.20 15.04 15.48
C ALA A 22 -16.76 16.41 15.92
N ARG A 23 -16.67 17.41 15.06
CA ARG A 23 -17.11 18.78 15.33
C ARG A 23 -17.81 19.34 14.07
N PRO A 24 -19.13 19.16 13.93
CA PRO A 24 -19.91 19.66 12.78
C PRO A 24 -19.87 21.19 12.60
N ASP A 25 -19.60 21.92 13.67
CA ASP A 25 -19.53 23.39 13.71
C ASP A 25 -18.21 23.95 13.11
N VAL A 26 -17.15 23.14 12.96
CA VAL A 26 -15.90 23.64 12.39
C VAL A 26 -16.01 23.82 10.88
N GLN A 27 -15.37 24.87 10.38
CA GLN A 27 -15.15 25.03 8.94
C GLN A 27 -13.89 24.25 8.55
N VAL A 28 -13.99 23.36 7.55
CA VAL A 28 -12.86 22.61 7.01
C VAL A 28 -12.67 22.99 5.54
N ASP A 29 -11.49 23.48 5.21
CA ASP A 29 -11.05 23.78 3.85
C ASP A 29 -9.97 22.79 3.45
N LEU A 30 -10.20 21.99 2.39
CA LEU A 30 -9.23 21.04 1.85
C LEU A 30 -8.57 21.60 0.59
N TYR A 31 -7.24 21.65 0.60
CA TYR A 31 -6.41 22.16 -0.49
C TYR A 31 -5.70 21.02 -1.21
N GLU A 32 -5.96 20.88 -2.51
CA GLU A 32 -5.31 19.92 -3.40
C GLU A 32 -4.63 20.62 -4.56
N GLY A 33 -3.36 20.29 -4.80
CA GLY A 33 -2.55 20.91 -5.84
C GLY A 33 -2.89 20.46 -7.27
N SER A 34 -3.51 19.30 -7.41
CA SER A 34 -3.91 18.73 -8.70
C SER A 34 -5.34 19.15 -9.08
N PRO A 35 -5.76 18.92 -10.34
CA PRO A 35 -7.11 19.21 -10.79
C PRO A 35 -8.16 18.21 -10.28
N GLN A 36 -7.77 17.17 -9.54
CA GLN A 36 -8.66 16.13 -9.05
C GLN A 36 -8.25 15.60 -7.69
N LEU A 37 -9.22 15.10 -6.92
CA LEU A 37 -8.99 14.38 -5.68
C LEU A 37 -8.51 12.95 -5.96
N GLY A 38 -8.00 12.27 -4.92
CA GLY A 38 -7.74 10.84 -4.92
C GLY A 38 -6.29 10.47 -4.64
N GLY A 39 -5.33 11.28 -5.06
CA GLY A 39 -3.92 10.94 -4.92
C GLY A 39 -3.60 9.63 -5.67
N LYS A 40 -3.36 8.54 -4.95
CA LYS A 40 -3.06 7.21 -5.53
C LYS A 40 -4.30 6.31 -5.70
N LEU A 41 -5.49 6.80 -5.40
CA LEU A 41 -6.77 6.18 -5.69
C LEU A 41 -7.42 6.96 -6.83
N GLN A 42 -7.23 6.48 -8.05
CA GLN A 42 -7.70 7.14 -9.26
C GLN A 42 -8.29 6.14 -10.24
N LEU A 43 -9.34 6.58 -10.93
CA LEU A 43 -9.91 5.88 -12.06
C LEU A 43 -9.24 6.31 -13.36
N GLY A 44 -9.15 5.38 -14.28
CA GLY A 44 -8.81 5.58 -15.69
C GLY A 44 -9.80 4.84 -16.58
N SER A 45 -9.50 4.76 -17.86
CA SER A 45 -10.32 4.01 -18.83
C SER A 45 -9.40 3.20 -19.74
N ILE A 46 -9.78 1.97 -20.03
CA ILE A 46 -9.10 1.08 -20.95
C ILE A 46 -10.15 0.43 -21.85
N ALA A 47 -10.02 0.55 -23.16
CA ALA A 47 -11.00 0.03 -24.15
C ALA A 47 -12.45 0.42 -23.80
N GLY A 48 -12.67 1.63 -23.27
CA GLY A 48 -13.99 2.13 -22.87
C GLY A 48 -14.47 1.65 -21.49
N VAL A 49 -13.72 0.81 -20.79
CA VAL A 49 -14.08 0.29 -19.47
C VAL A 49 -13.36 1.10 -18.38
N SER A 50 -14.09 1.51 -17.33
CA SER A 50 -13.50 2.18 -16.16
C SER A 50 -12.68 1.19 -15.33
N VAL A 51 -11.46 1.60 -14.94
CA VAL A 51 -10.53 0.77 -14.15
C VAL A 51 -9.80 1.63 -13.11
N ASP A 52 -9.37 1.00 -12.03
CA ASP A 52 -8.41 1.62 -11.12
C ASP A 52 -7.02 1.66 -11.77
N VAL A 53 -6.42 2.84 -11.89
CA VAL A 53 -5.04 3.02 -12.37
C VAL A 53 -4.03 3.16 -11.22
N GLY A 54 -4.51 3.22 -10.00
CA GLY A 54 -3.76 3.21 -8.75
C GLY A 54 -4.03 1.96 -7.91
N ALA A 55 -4.29 2.12 -6.62
CA ALA A 55 -4.70 1.00 -5.76
C ALA A 55 -6.11 0.55 -6.11
N GLU A 56 -6.31 -0.76 -6.24
CA GLU A 56 -7.58 -1.37 -6.66
C GLU A 56 -8.27 -2.19 -5.55
N SER A 57 -7.61 -2.38 -4.41
CA SER A 57 -8.10 -3.26 -3.35
C SER A 57 -7.95 -2.62 -1.98
N ILE A 58 -8.94 -2.84 -1.14
CA ILE A 58 -8.98 -2.44 0.27
C ILE A 58 -8.71 -3.69 1.12
N LEU A 59 -7.78 -3.64 2.06
CA LEU A 59 -7.52 -4.74 2.99
C LEU A 59 -8.71 -4.88 3.95
N ASN A 60 -9.54 -5.91 3.74
CA ASN A 60 -10.82 -6.08 4.43
C ASN A 60 -10.73 -6.68 5.84
N VAL A 61 -9.56 -7.19 6.24
CA VAL A 61 -9.30 -7.63 7.62
C VAL A 61 -9.25 -6.44 8.61
N ARG A 62 -9.24 -5.23 8.10
CA ARG A 62 -9.37 -3.96 8.83
C ARG A 62 -10.62 -3.24 8.36
N ALA A 63 -11.43 -2.79 9.33
CA ALA A 63 -12.76 -2.25 9.06
C ALA A 63 -12.77 -0.85 8.44
N GLU A 64 -11.75 -0.02 8.72
CA GLU A 64 -11.75 1.42 8.49
C GLU A 64 -12.04 1.81 7.03
N GLY A 65 -11.53 1.01 6.06
CA GLY A 65 -11.75 1.30 4.65
C GLY A 65 -13.18 1.06 4.19
N VAL A 66 -13.75 -0.08 4.58
CA VAL A 66 -15.12 -0.46 4.24
C VAL A 66 -16.14 0.39 5.03
N GLU A 67 -15.84 0.70 6.29
CA GLU A 67 -16.69 1.58 7.10
C GLU A 67 -16.75 2.99 6.54
N LEU A 68 -15.61 3.56 6.12
CA LEU A 68 -15.58 4.87 5.49
C LEU A 68 -16.31 4.88 4.14
N ALA A 69 -16.18 3.82 3.35
CA ALA A 69 -16.94 3.67 2.10
C ALA A 69 -18.46 3.64 2.36
N ARG A 70 -18.91 2.92 3.39
CA ARG A 70 -20.32 2.91 3.80
C ARG A 70 -20.79 4.28 4.28
N ALA A 71 -19.99 4.94 5.10
CA ALA A 71 -20.29 6.28 5.62
C ALA A 71 -20.37 7.33 4.51
N ALA A 72 -19.60 7.16 3.43
CA ALA A 72 -19.64 8.00 2.23
C ALA A 72 -20.73 7.60 1.21
N GLY A 73 -21.66 6.70 1.58
CA GLY A 73 -22.79 6.31 0.71
C GLY A 73 -22.44 5.21 -0.31
N LEU A 74 -21.21 4.67 -0.30
CA LEU A 74 -20.79 3.64 -1.25
C LEU A 74 -21.03 2.20 -0.74
N GLY A 75 -21.78 2.02 0.33
CA GLY A 75 -21.97 0.71 0.98
C GLY A 75 -22.52 -0.37 0.05
N ALA A 76 -23.42 -0.01 -0.86
CA ALA A 76 -24.00 -0.95 -1.86
C ALA A 76 -22.99 -1.35 -2.95
N LEU A 77 -21.91 -0.59 -3.13
CA LEU A 77 -20.87 -0.85 -4.12
C LEU A 77 -19.71 -1.69 -3.56
N VAL A 78 -19.70 -1.98 -2.24
CA VAL A 78 -18.66 -2.83 -1.65
C VAL A 78 -18.79 -4.24 -2.19
N VAL A 79 -17.73 -4.70 -2.82
CA VAL A 79 -17.61 -6.04 -3.44
C VAL A 79 -16.37 -6.76 -2.94
N HIS A 80 -16.35 -8.06 -3.13
CA HIS A 80 -15.18 -8.88 -2.83
C HIS A 80 -14.62 -9.50 -4.10
N PRO A 81 -13.31 -9.81 -4.14
CA PRO A 81 -12.76 -10.52 -5.28
C PRO A 81 -13.36 -11.91 -5.40
N GLU A 82 -13.43 -12.42 -6.63
CA GLU A 82 -13.82 -13.80 -6.88
C GLU A 82 -12.91 -14.77 -6.11
N PRO A 83 -13.40 -15.94 -5.70
CA PRO A 83 -12.64 -16.89 -4.89
C PRO A 83 -11.58 -17.64 -5.71
N VAL A 84 -10.70 -16.88 -6.36
CA VAL A 84 -9.61 -17.39 -7.21
C VAL A 84 -8.26 -17.19 -6.52
N SER A 85 -7.34 -18.14 -6.72
CA SER A 85 -6.02 -18.12 -6.12
C SER A 85 -5.03 -17.28 -6.94
N ALA A 86 -4.03 -16.73 -6.25
CA ALA A 86 -2.86 -16.15 -6.89
C ALA A 86 -1.78 -17.22 -7.14
N ALA A 87 -0.84 -16.92 -8.04
CA ALA A 87 0.33 -17.75 -8.32
C ALA A 87 1.64 -16.99 -8.05
N ILE A 88 2.73 -17.72 -8.03
CA ILE A 88 4.09 -17.18 -8.11
C ILE A 88 4.70 -17.66 -9.43
N TRP A 89 5.17 -16.74 -10.26
CA TRP A 89 5.87 -17.07 -11.47
C TRP A 89 7.37 -17.19 -11.17
N THR A 90 7.82 -18.43 -11.04
CA THR A 90 9.21 -18.75 -10.69
C THR A 90 9.67 -20.02 -11.38
N GLY A 91 10.96 -20.06 -11.74
CA GLY A 91 11.54 -21.20 -12.45
C GLY A 91 10.86 -21.47 -13.80
N GLY A 92 10.40 -20.44 -14.49
CA GLY A 92 9.76 -20.53 -15.81
C GLY A 92 8.34 -21.08 -15.80
N ALA A 93 7.66 -21.15 -14.64
CA ALA A 93 6.28 -21.62 -14.55
C ALA A 93 5.46 -20.88 -13.50
N LEU A 94 4.15 -20.80 -13.72
CA LEU A 94 3.20 -20.36 -12.69
C LEU A 94 3.03 -21.45 -11.64
N ARG A 95 3.40 -21.16 -10.41
CA ARG A 95 3.31 -22.07 -9.26
C ARG A 95 2.19 -21.63 -8.35
N PRO A 96 1.31 -22.54 -7.89
CA PRO A 96 0.25 -22.16 -6.95
C PRO A 96 0.87 -21.63 -5.65
N MET A 97 0.33 -20.49 -5.16
CA MET A 97 0.79 -19.92 -3.89
C MET A 97 0.35 -20.83 -2.73
N PRO A 98 1.28 -21.33 -1.91
CA PRO A 98 0.92 -22.11 -0.73
C PRO A 98 0.29 -21.22 0.34
N PRO A 99 -0.43 -21.78 1.33
CA PRO A 99 -0.88 -21.04 2.48
C PRO A 99 0.29 -20.45 3.26
N THR A 100 0.23 -19.14 3.55
CA THR A 100 1.30 -18.41 4.25
C THR A 100 0.75 -17.37 5.22
N VAL A 101 1.57 -16.99 6.20
CA VAL A 101 1.41 -15.76 6.97
C VAL A 101 2.50 -14.79 6.50
N MET A 102 2.14 -13.83 5.65
CA MET A 102 3.07 -12.85 5.05
C MET A 102 4.31 -13.50 4.38
N GLY A 103 4.12 -14.66 3.71
CA GLY A 103 5.21 -15.39 3.06
C GLY A 103 5.88 -16.47 3.92
N ILE A 104 5.62 -16.51 5.22
CA ILE A 104 6.04 -17.66 6.07
C ILE A 104 5.08 -18.82 5.83
N PRO A 105 5.56 -19.99 5.35
CA PRO A 105 4.69 -21.12 5.07
C PRO A 105 3.97 -21.62 6.32
N SER A 106 2.68 -21.90 6.19
CA SER A 106 1.87 -22.53 7.24
C SER A 106 1.50 -23.99 6.93
N ASP A 107 1.93 -24.49 5.77
CA ASP A 107 1.71 -25.86 5.29
C ASP A 107 2.89 -26.26 4.39
N LEU A 108 3.78 -27.10 4.92
CA LEU A 108 4.98 -27.55 4.21
C LEU A 108 4.67 -28.53 3.07
N ASP A 109 3.62 -29.35 3.20
CA ASP A 109 3.22 -30.31 2.14
C ASP A 109 2.70 -29.53 0.92
N ARG A 110 1.94 -28.48 1.17
CA ARG A 110 1.49 -27.56 0.10
C ARG A 110 2.65 -26.79 -0.51
N LEU A 111 3.65 -26.39 0.28
CA LEU A 111 4.84 -25.75 -0.26
C LEU A 111 5.65 -26.72 -1.14
N GLU A 112 5.85 -27.97 -0.71
CA GLU A 112 6.52 -29.01 -1.51
C GLU A 112 5.80 -29.20 -2.84
N SER A 113 4.49 -29.47 -2.78
CA SER A 113 3.67 -29.76 -3.96
C SER A 113 3.54 -28.56 -4.93
N SER A 114 3.77 -27.33 -4.45
CA SER A 114 3.75 -26.13 -5.29
C SER A 114 4.90 -26.07 -6.29
N GLY A 115 6.04 -26.69 -5.97
CA GLY A 115 7.26 -26.64 -6.76
C GLY A 115 7.94 -25.26 -6.77
N ILE A 116 7.62 -24.37 -5.81
CA ILE A 116 8.26 -23.05 -5.68
C ILE A 116 9.73 -23.21 -5.24
N MET A 117 10.02 -24.19 -4.38
CA MET A 117 11.38 -24.48 -3.97
C MET A 117 12.05 -25.42 -5.00
N PRO A 118 13.12 -24.98 -5.68
CA PRO A 118 13.67 -25.72 -6.83
C PRO A 118 14.33 -27.06 -6.44
N ASP A 119 14.86 -27.16 -5.22
CA ASP A 119 15.44 -28.38 -4.65
C ASP A 119 14.84 -28.63 -3.28
N TRP A 120 13.67 -29.27 -3.24
CA TRP A 120 12.97 -29.58 -2.00
C TRP A 120 13.79 -30.41 -1.01
N PRO A 121 14.49 -31.49 -1.43
CA PRO A 121 15.33 -32.27 -0.50
C PRO A 121 16.45 -31.43 0.16
N ALA A 122 17.10 -30.53 -0.56
CA ALA A 122 18.11 -29.65 0.02
C ALA A 122 17.50 -28.60 0.95
N PHE A 123 16.38 -28.00 0.54
CA PHE A 123 15.61 -27.05 1.35
C PHE A 123 15.14 -27.69 2.67
N SER A 124 14.49 -28.84 2.61
CA SER A 124 13.94 -29.56 3.76
C SER A 124 15.05 -29.96 4.77
N ARG A 125 16.18 -30.48 4.26
CA ARG A 125 17.34 -30.77 5.14
C ARG A 125 17.86 -29.49 5.83
N SER A 126 17.99 -28.38 5.09
CA SER A 126 18.45 -27.12 5.66
C SER A 126 17.51 -26.61 6.74
N LEU A 127 16.20 -26.75 6.55
CA LEU A 127 15.19 -26.34 7.52
C LEU A 127 15.28 -27.19 8.82
N CYS A 128 15.44 -28.50 8.69
CA CYS A 128 15.62 -29.40 9.87
C CYS A 128 16.87 -29.07 10.69
N VAL A 129 17.99 -28.77 10.03
CA VAL A 129 19.23 -28.36 10.70
C VAL A 129 19.04 -27.08 11.48
N SER A 130 18.38 -26.09 10.88
CA SER A 130 18.13 -24.80 11.51
C SER A 130 17.21 -24.90 12.72
N ALA A 131 16.15 -25.72 12.65
CA ALA A 131 15.25 -25.98 13.77
C ALA A 131 15.99 -26.59 14.96
N ALA A 132 16.91 -27.56 14.72
CA ALA A 132 17.74 -28.17 15.76
C ALA A 132 18.71 -27.17 16.42
N MET A 133 19.20 -26.18 15.69
CA MET A 133 20.11 -25.16 16.24
C MET A 133 19.34 -24.05 16.99
N ALA A 134 18.15 -23.70 16.59
CA ALA A 134 17.31 -22.67 17.22
C ALA A 134 16.92 -23.02 18.67
N THR A 135 16.78 -24.32 19.00
CA THR A 135 16.48 -24.79 20.36
C THR A 135 17.58 -24.49 21.37
N GLN A 136 18.77 -24.06 20.94
CA GLN A 136 19.93 -23.82 21.80
C GLN A 136 20.20 -22.36 22.13
N THR A 137 19.50 -21.40 21.51
CA THR A 137 19.72 -19.95 21.71
C THR A 137 18.46 -19.28 22.24
N HIS A 138 18.35 -19.19 23.57
CA HIS A 138 17.41 -18.27 24.22
C HIS A 138 17.96 -16.84 24.06
N ARG A 139 17.31 -16.02 23.24
CA ARG A 139 17.51 -14.57 23.22
C ARG A 139 16.44 -13.88 24.05
N ASP A 140 16.88 -12.89 24.84
CA ASP A 140 15.99 -12.04 25.64
C ASP A 140 14.99 -11.30 24.71
N PRO A 141 13.68 -11.50 24.85
CA PRO A 141 12.67 -10.82 24.02
C PRO A 141 12.57 -9.31 24.31
N SER A 142 13.14 -8.84 25.42
CA SER A 142 12.96 -7.45 25.88
C SER A 142 13.87 -6.42 25.19
N ALA A 143 14.90 -6.85 24.48
CA ALA A 143 15.81 -5.98 23.72
C ALA A 143 15.50 -6.09 22.21
N VAL A 144 14.31 -5.67 21.79
CA VAL A 144 13.94 -5.72 20.36
C VAL A 144 14.58 -4.53 19.66
N VAL A 145 15.85 -4.66 19.29
CA VAL A 145 16.44 -3.80 18.25
C VAL A 145 15.67 -4.12 16.96
N ASP A 146 15.14 -3.07 16.31
CA ASP A 146 14.46 -3.23 15.03
C ASP A 146 15.44 -3.83 14.01
N VAL A 147 14.98 -4.85 13.29
CA VAL A 147 15.78 -5.61 12.31
C VAL A 147 15.03 -5.69 10.99
N SER A 148 15.76 -6.01 9.92
CA SER A 148 15.12 -6.24 8.62
C SER A 148 14.30 -7.53 8.62
N VAL A 149 13.24 -7.57 7.81
CA VAL A 149 12.39 -8.77 7.65
C VAL A 149 13.22 -9.97 7.22
N ALA A 150 14.04 -9.81 6.18
CA ALA A 150 14.89 -10.90 5.67
C ALA A 150 15.92 -11.34 6.71
N GLY A 151 16.57 -10.40 7.40
CA GLY A 151 17.52 -10.69 8.48
C GLY A 151 16.88 -11.51 9.60
N PHE A 152 15.67 -11.16 10.01
CA PHE A 152 14.92 -11.91 11.01
C PHE A 152 14.62 -13.33 10.55
N VAL A 153 14.07 -13.50 9.36
CA VAL A 153 13.69 -14.81 8.81
C VAL A 153 14.92 -15.72 8.67
N ARG A 154 16.02 -15.20 8.11
CA ARG A 154 17.29 -15.94 8.02
C ARG A 154 17.82 -16.35 9.39
N SER A 155 17.67 -15.51 10.40
CA SER A 155 18.14 -15.82 11.76
C SER A 155 17.35 -16.94 12.44
N ARG A 156 16.12 -17.22 12.00
CA ARG A 156 15.23 -18.24 12.54
C ARG A 156 15.23 -19.53 11.72
N LEU A 157 15.24 -19.42 10.39
CA LEU A 157 15.13 -20.55 9.47
C LEU A 157 16.49 -20.95 8.86
N GLY A 158 17.57 -20.28 9.26
CA GLY A 158 18.92 -20.52 8.77
C GLY A 158 19.22 -19.84 7.43
N ALA A 159 20.52 -19.71 7.12
CA ALA A 159 20.98 -18.95 5.98
C ALA A 159 20.47 -19.51 4.63
N ASN A 160 20.29 -20.82 4.49
CA ASN A 160 19.87 -21.43 3.23
C ASN A 160 18.35 -21.51 3.10
N ALA A 161 17.64 -22.20 4.03
CA ALA A 161 16.18 -22.31 3.96
C ALA A 161 15.50 -20.94 4.14
N GLY A 162 15.99 -20.13 5.09
CA GLY A 162 15.49 -18.78 5.31
C GLY A 162 15.67 -17.90 4.08
N GLN A 163 16.82 -17.96 3.38
CA GLN A 163 17.03 -17.20 2.15
C GLN A 163 16.06 -17.61 1.04
N GLN A 164 15.82 -18.91 0.84
CA GLN A 164 14.89 -19.37 -0.18
C GLN A 164 13.44 -18.92 0.11
N ILE A 165 13.02 -18.92 1.38
CA ILE A 165 11.71 -18.38 1.79
C ILE A 165 11.65 -16.87 1.54
N VAL A 166 12.71 -16.14 1.90
CA VAL A 166 12.81 -14.71 1.62
C VAL A 166 12.66 -14.45 0.13
N ASP A 167 13.52 -15.06 -0.68
CA ASP A 167 13.58 -14.77 -2.12
C ASP A 167 12.29 -15.10 -2.87
N ARG A 168 11.62 -16.23 -2.50
CA ARG A 168 10.54 -16.78 -3.31
C ARG A 168 9.14 -16.57 -2.77
N LEU A 169 9.01 -16.23 -1.50
CA LEU A 169 7.71 -16.02 -0.86
C LEU A 169 7.57 -14.63 -0.25
N ILE A 170 8.57 -14.15 0.50
CA ILE A 170 8.47 -12.87 1.22
C ILE A 170 8.71 -11.69 0.27
N GLU A 171 9.79 -11.71 -0.50
CA GLU A 171 10.13 -10.64 -1.46
C GLU A 171 8.99 -10.34 -2.44
N PRO A 172 8.37 -11.33 -3.13
CA PRO A 172 7.27 -11.02 -4.03
C PRO A 172 6.04 -10.43 -3.32
N LEU A 173 5.74 -10.85 -2.09
CA LEU A 173 4.62 -10.32 -1.31
C LEU A 173 4.90 -8.90 -0.80
N LEU A 174 6.06 -8.66 -0.19
CA LEU A 174 6.43 -7.32 0.28
C LEU A 174 6.68 -6.36 -0.90
N GLY A 175 7.27 -6.85 -1.98
CA GLY A 175 7.40 -6.11 -3.23
C GLY A 175 6.06 -5.70 -3.84
N GLY A 176 5.01 -6.50 -3.65
CA GLY A 176 3.63 -6.16 -4.02
C GLY A 176 3.05 -5.02 -3.16
N VAL A 177 3.38 -4.96 -1.88
CA VAL A 177 2.85 -3.98 -0.92
C VAL A 177 3.69 -2.71 -0.86
N TYR A 178 5.01 -2.86 -0.66
CA TYR A 178 5.93 -1.74 -0.44
C TYR A 178 6.73 -1.36 -1.69
N ALA A 179 6.79 -2.24 -2.70
CA ALA A 179 7.76 -2.15 -3.79
C ALA A 179 9.20 -2.00 -3.27
N GLY A 180 9.48 -2.50 -2.08
CA GLY A 180 10.75 -2.42 -1.37
C GLY A 180 11.43 -3.77 -1.24
N HIS A 181 12.60 -3.79 -0.60
CA HIS A 181 13.41 -4.99 -0.37
C HIS A 181 13.32 -5.43 1.10
N SER A 182 13.09 -6.70 1.33
CA SER A 182 12.93 -7.26 2.68
C SER A 182 14.21 -7.17 3.52
N ASP A 183 15.37 -6.98 2.90
CA ASP A 183 16.64 -6.69 3.58
C ASP A 183 16.72 -5.30 4.18
N GLU A 184 15.91 -4.36 3.73
CA GLU A 184 15.88 -2.98 4.21
C GLU A 184 14.65 -2.70 5.08
N LEU A 185 13.51 -3.34 4.76
CA LEU A 185 12.24 -3.12 5.44
C LEU A 185 12.26 -3.60 6.89
N SER A 186 11.83 -2.75 7.81
CA SER A 186 11.68 -3.02 9.23
C SER A 186 10.68 -4.15 9.49
N LEU A 187 11.09 -5.12 10.28
CA LEU A 187 10.21 -6.19 10.75
C LEU A 187 9.00 -5.64 11.51
N GLN A 188 9.24 -4.67 12.40
CA GLN A 188 8.20 -4.12 13.27
C GLN A 188 7.21 -3.25 12.51
N SER A 189 7.68 -2.47 11.53
CA SER A 189 6.86 -1.50 10.83
C SER A 189 6.23 -2.07 9.55
N ALA A 190 6.95 -2.89 8.79
CA ALA A 190 6.50 -3.43 7.51
C ALA A 190 5.85 -4.82 7.61
N ALA A 191 6.29 -5.66 8.56
CA ALA A 191 5.81 -7.04 8.68
C ALA A 191 5.52 -7.45 10.14
N PRO A 192 4.69 -6.70 10.90
CA PRO A 192 4.40 -7.00 12.30
C PRO A 192 3.77 -8.40 12.51
N LEU A 193 3.09 -8.94 11.50
CA LEU A 193 2.55 -10.29 11.56
C LEU A 193 3.66 -11.36 11.58
N ILE A 194 4.78 -11.14 10.88
CA ILE A 194 5.95 -12.03 10.95
C ILE A 194 6.61 -11.89 12.33
N ALA A 195 6.74 -10.67 12.85
CA ALA A 195 7.26 -10.44 14.19
C ALA A 195 6.45 -11.18 15.26
N ALA A 196 5.13 -11.21 15.14
CA ALA A 196 4.22 -11.88 16.06
C ALA A 196 4.30 -13.42 16.03
N LEU A 197 4.92 -14.02 15.01
CA LEU A 197 5.16 -15.46 14.96
C LEU A 197 6.25 -15.91 15.96
N GLY A 198 7.11 -14.99 16.40
CA GLY A 198 8.17 -15.28 17.37
C GLY A 198 9.32 -16.12 16.80
N ASP A 199 9.86 -17.03 17.60
CA ASP A 199 11.05 -17.81 17.24
C ASP A 199 10.73 -19.01 16.35
N ASP A 200 9.59 -19.67 16.55
CA ASP A 200 9.11 -20.78 15.72
C ASP A 200 8.18 -20.28 14.62
N LEU A 201 8.76 -19.74 13.56
CA LEU A 201 8.00 -19.10 12.49
C LEU A 201 6.99 -20.04 11.82
N ILE A 202 7.41 -21.23 11.46
CA ILE A 202 6.57 -22.20 10.71
C ILE A 202 5.53 -22.83 11.62
N GLY A 203 5.92 -23.26 12.83
CA GLY A 203 4.98 -23.82 13.79
C GLY A 203 3.91 -22.82 14.20
N SER A 204 4.30 -21.58 14.50
CA SER A 204 3.35 -20.50 14.82
C SER A 204 2.43 -20.16 13.65
N ALA A 205 2.95 -20.11 12.42
CA ALA A 205 2.14 -19.88 11.22
C ALA A 205 1.12 -21.02 11.00
N THR A 206 1.53 -22.27 11.21
CA THR A 206 0.65 -23.45 11.14
C THR A 206 -0.45 -23.41 12.19
N GLN A 207 -0.10 -23.06 13.44
CA GLN A 207 -1.07 -22.89 14.52
C GLN A 207 -2.10 -21.78 14.21
N GLN A 208 -1.65 -20.63 13.72
CA GLN A 208 -2.55 -19.54 13.33
C GLN A 208 -3.48 -19.95 12.20
N ALA A 209 -2.99 -20.65 11.18
CA ALA A 209 -3.81 -21.14 10.08
C ALA A 209 -4.87 -22.14 10.59
N THR A 210 -4.50 -23.08 11.46
CA THR A 210 -5.40 -24.05 12.08
C THR A 210 -6.46 -23.37 12.95
N ALA A 211 -6.06 -22.41 13.79
CA ALA A 211 -6.98 -21.66 14.64
C ALA A 211 -7.99 -20.85 13.81
N LYS A 212 -7.57 -20.29 12.67
CA LYS A 212 -8.44 -19.57 11.75
C LYS A 212 -9.48 -20.50 11.10
N MET A 213 -9.09 -21.72 10.76
CA MET A 213 -10.00 -22.72 10.21
C MET A 213 -11.04 -23.19 11.24
N THR A 214 -10.64 -23.33 12.51
CA THR A 214 -11.53 -23.83 13.59
C THR A 214 -12.44 -22.73 14.18
N SER A 215 -12.07 -21.45 14.03
CA SER A 215 -12.82 -20.31 14.62
C SER A 215 -14.13 -19.96 13.91
N GLY A 216 -14.49 -20.67 12.84
CA GLY A 216 -15.67 -20.36 12.03
C GLY A 216 -15.59 -19.03 11.24
N LYS A 217 -14.48 -18.31 11.35
CA LYS A 217 -14.19 -17.10 10.55
C LYS A 217 -13.65 -17.44 9.15
N VAL A 218 -13.85 -18.68 8.73
CA VAL A 218 -13.55 -19.14 7.36
C VAL A 218 -14.55 -18.47 6.44
N GLY A 219 -14.04 -17.65 5.51
CA GLY A 219 -14.87 -17.06 4.45
C GLY A 219 -14.94 -15.53 4.42
N VAL A 220 -14.35 -14.80 5.41
CA VAL A 220 -14.21 -13.36 5.24
C VAL A 220 -13.08 -13.07 4.23
N PRO A 221 -13.40 -12.54 3.05
CA PRO A 221 -12.37 -12.22 2.06
C PRO A 221 -11.33 -11.26 2.61
N VAL A 222 -10.05 -11.51 2.31
CA VAL A 222 -8.93 -10.66 2.76
C VAL A 222 -9.01 -9.26 2.16
N PHE A 223 -9.56 -9.17 0.94
CA PHE A 223 -9.71 -7.92 0.22
C PHE A 223 -11.17 -7.59 -0.06
N ALA A 224 -11.45 -6.31 -0.14
CA ALA A 224 -12.64 -5.72 -0.69
C ALA A 224 -12.28 -4.74 -1.81
N GLY A 225 -13.24 -4.39 -2.62
CA GLY A 225 -13.19 -3.33 -3.63
C GLY A 225 -14.49 -2.56 -3.69
N LEU A 226 -14.61 -1.71 -4.67
CA LEU A 226 -15.86 -1.04 -5.01
C LEU A 226 -16.22 -1.36 -6.46
N ALA A 227 -17.46 -1.73 -6.70
CA ALA A 227 -17.95 -1.83 -8.07
C ALA A 227 -17.80 -0.48 -8.77
N GLY A 228 -17.14 -0.48 -9.94
CA GLY A 228 -16.73 0.75 -10.63
C GLY A 228 -15.35 1.29 -10.22
N GLY A 229 -14.66 0.64 -9.26
CA GLY A 229 -13.30 0.96 -8.84
C GLY A 229 -13.19 1.72 -7.51
N VAL A 230 -12.10 1.49 -6.79
CA VAL A 230 -11.80 2.11 -5.49
C VAL A 230 -11.47 3.60 -5.64
N GLY A 231 -11.09 4.04 -6.83
CA GLY A 231 -10.83 5.45 -7.14
C GLY A 231 -12.03 6.38 -6.93
N GLN A 232 -13.26 5.85 -6.79
CA GLN A 232 -14.46 6.64 -6.41
C GLN A 232 -14.42 7.10 -4.95
N LEU A 233 -13.75 6.35 -4.07
CA LEU A 233 -13.82 6.56 -2.62
C LEU A 233 -13.41 7.98 -2.19
N PRO A 234 -12.30 8.57 -2.65
CA PRO A 234 -11.89 9.89 -2.20
C PRO A 234 -12.90 10.99 -2.52
N VAL A 235 -13.53 10.94 -3.70
CA VAL A 235 -14.55 11.93 -4.10
C VAL A 235 -15.79 11.80 -3.22
N ALA A 236 -16.31 10.59 -3.06
CA ALA A 236 -17.47 10.34 -2.22
C ALA A 236 -17.24 10.74 -0.75
N VAL A 237 -16.05 10.48 -0.21
CA VAL A 237 -15.68 10.90 1.16
C VAL A 237 -15.59 12.42 1.28
N ALA A 238 -15.02 13.09 0.28
CA ALA A 238 -14.95 14.56 0.26
C ALA A 238 -16.34 15.18 0.25
N GLU A 239 -17.25 14.68 -0.58
CA GLU A 239 -18.65 15.12 -0.63
C GLU A 239 -19.36 14.88 0.71
N ALA A 240 -19.24 13.67 1.28
CA ALA A 240 -19.84 13.30 2.55
C ALA A 240 -19.26 14.10 3.73
N SER A 241 -18.03 14.59 3.63
CA SER A 241 -17.41 15.41 4.67
C SER A 241 -18.05 16.78 4.84
N GLY A 242 -18.63 17.35 3.77
CA GLY A 242 -19.10 18.74 3.74
C GLY A 242 -17.97 19.78 3.87
N ALA A 243 -16.72 19.40 3.62
CA ALA A 243 -15.60 20.32 3.56
C ALA A 243 -15.62 21.14 2.27
N THR A 244 -15.07 22.35 2.32
CA THR A 244 -14.85 23.17 1.11
C THR A 244 -13.61 22.67 0.38
N ILE A 245 -13.74 22.24 -0.87
CA ILE A 245 -12.65 21.66 -1.66
C ILE A 245 -12.07 22.71 -2.60
N HIS A 246 -10.75 22.90 -2.52
CA HIS A 246 -9.97 23.78 -3.35
C HIS A 246 -9.00 22.98 -4.21
N LEU A 247 -9.37 22.69 -5.46
CA LEU A 247 -8.50 22.03 -6.45
C LEU A 247 -7.55 23.04 -7.10
N ASN A 248 -6.46 22.57 -7.73
CA ASN A 248 -5.40 23.39 -8.33
C ASN A 248 -4.81 24.40 -7.32
N SER A 249 -4.86 24.09 -6.05
CA SER A 249 -4.57 24.98 -4.93
C SER A 249 -3.38 24.45 -4.11
N THR A 250 -2.19 24.49 -4.71
CA THR A 250 -0.96 24.05 -4.05
C THR A 250 -0.64 24.97 -2.87
N VAL A 251 -0.59 24.39 -1.66
CA VAL A 251 -0.02 25.06 -0.49
C VAL A 251 1.50 24.99 -0.58
N ARG A 252 2.15 26.15 -0.58
CA ARG A 252 3.61 26.27 -0.78
C ARG A 252 4.37 26.48 0.50
N GLU A 253 3.79 27.26 1.41
CA GLU A 253 4.37 27.62 2.68
C GLU A 253 3.33 27.57 3.80
N LEU A 254 3.81 27.29 4.99
CA LEU A 254 3.04 27.24 6.21
C LEU A 254 3.79 28.05 7.27
N GLU A 255 3.15 29.10 7.77
CA GLU A 255 3.72 30.02 8.74
C GLU A 255 2.88 30.01 10.03
N ARG A 256 3.54 30.04 11.18
CA ARG A 256 2.87 30.27 12.46
C ARG A 256 2.60 31.75 12.64
N THR A 257 1.38 32.12 13.04
CA THR A 257 0.98 33.47 13.42
C THR A 257 0.65 33.52 14.91
N GLU A 258 0.41 34.72 15.45
CA GLU A 258 0.01 34.89 16.84
C GLU A 258 -1.34 34.20 17.17
N SER A 259 -2.24 34.15 16.20
CA SER A 259 -3.61 33.64 16.38
C SER A 259 -3.87 32.28 15.75
N GLY A 260 -2.92 31.72 15.01
CA GLY A 260 -3.12 30.47 14.26
C GLY A 260 -2.04 30.25 13.20
N TRP A 261 -2.47 30.08 11.96
CA TRP A 261 -1.63 29.70 10.83
C TRP A 261 -1.93 30.54 9.60
N ARG A 262 -0.92 30.85 8.83
CA ARG A 262 -1.01 31.42 7.49
C ARG A 262 -0.50 30.43 6.46
N LEU A 263 -1.33 30.14 5.45
CA LEU A 263 -0.96 29.34 4.29
C LEU A 263 -0.69 30.26 3.11
N VAL A 264 0.38 30.00 2.36
CA VAL A 264 0.64 30.57 1.03
C VAL A 264 0.15 29.57 -0.02
N VAL A 265 -0.92 29.92 -0.72
CA VAL A 265 -1.63 29.02 -1.62
C VAL A 265 -1.60 29.54 -3.07
N GLY A 266 -1.56 28.63 -4.02
CA GLY A 266 -1.68 28.93 -5.46
C GLY A 266 -0.35 29.02 -6.20
N PRO A 267 -0.38 29.44 -7.47
CA PRO A 267 0.82 29.57 -8.30
C PRO A 267 1.70 30.73 -7.83
N THR A 268 3.00 30.64 -8.07
CA THR A 268 3.97 31.68 -7.67
C THR A 268 3.71 33.05 -8.27
N THR A 269 2.99 33.08 -9.38
CA THR A 269 2.59 34.34 -10.08
C THR A 269 1.32 34.97 -9.50
N SER A 270 0.57 34.26 -8.66
CA SER A 270 -0.69 34.72 -8.05
C SER A 270 -0.94 33.98 -6.74
N VAL A 271 -0.17 34.31 -5.72
CA VAL A 271 -0.30 33.71 -4.38
C VAL A 271 -1.48 34.31 -3.63
N GLN A 272 -2.13 33.48 -2.83
CA GLN A 272 -3.16 33.88 -1.87
C GLN A 272 -2.69 33.52 -0.47
N HIS A 273 -2.96 34.40 0.48
CA HIS A 273 -2.72 34.17 1.91
C HIS A 273 -4.03 33.77 2.57
N VAL A 274 -4.04 32.63 3.25
CA VAL A 274 -5.21 32.11 3.94
C VAL A 274 -4.88 31.94 5.42
N GLU A 275 -5.66 32.58 6.28
CA GLU A 275 -5.54 32.45 7.73
C GLU A 275 -6.49 31.36 8.22
N VAL A 276 -5.98 30.46 9.08
CA VAL A 276 -6.74 29.38 9.71
C VAL A 276 -6.30 29.15 11.15
N ASP A 277 -7.13 28.50 11.94
CA ASP A 277 -6.83 28.22 13.35
C ASP A 277 -5.92 26.99 13.52
N ALA A 278 -6.07 25.99 12.64
CA ALA A 278 -5.31 24.74 12.70
C ALA A 278 -5.09 24.13 11.31
N VAL A 279 -4.10 23.22 11.23
CA VAL A 279 -3.69 22.59 9.97
C VAL A 279 -3.47 21.09 10.16
N VAL A 280 -3.99 20.29 9.21
CA VAL A 280 -3.63 18.88 9.03
C VAL A 280 -2.87 18.76 7.71
N VAL A 281 -1.61 18.33 7.77
CA VAL A 281 -0.79 18.08 6.57
C VAL A 281 -0.89 16.61 6.19
N ALA A 282 -1.55 16.34 5.08
CA ALA A 282 -1.84 15.01 4.53
C ALA A 282 -1.13 14.75 3.19
N THR A 283 -0.03 15.45 2.94
CA THR A 283 0.78 15.33 1.73
C THR A 283 1.81 14.21 1.85
N PRO A 284 2.41 13.73 0.73
CA PRO A 284 3.55 12.83 0.78
C PRO A 284 4.72 13.41 1.60
N GLY A 285 5.52 12.52 2.23
CA GLY A 285 6.60 12.91 3.15
C GLY A 285 7.50 14.04 2.67
N PRO A 286 8.06 14.01 1.45
CA PRO A 286 8.91 15.10 0.96
C PRO A 286 8.24 16.48 0.89
N ALA A 287 6.93 16.51 0.59
CA ALA A 287 6.16 17.76 0.60
C ALA A 287 5.82 18.20 2.04
N THR A 288 5.43 17.24 2.90
CA THR A 288 5.20 17.50 4.32
C THR A 288 6.44 18.07 4.98
N ALA A 289 7.61 17.46 4.78
CA ALA A 289 8.89 17.91 5.34
C ALA A 289 9.19 19.37 4.98
N ARG A 290 8.98 19.75 3.71
CA ARG A 290 9.18 21.15 3.28
C ARG A 290 8.21 22.11 3.96
N LEU A 291 6.92 21.73 4.08
CA LEU A 291 5.90 22.60 4.65
C LEU A 291 6.13 22.88 6.14
N ILE A 292 6.59 21.89 6.89
CA ILE A 292 6.73 22.02 8.35
C ILE A 292 8.16 22.36 8.80
N ALA A 293 9.11 22.55 7.89
CA ALA A 293 10.54 22.70 8.19
C ALA A 293 10.84 23.83 9.18
N THR A 294 10.10 24.93 9.14
CA THR A 294 10.31 26.09 10.03
C THR A 294 9.61 25.96 11.37
N VAL A 295 8.59 25.12 11.48
CA VAL A 295 7.72 25.03 12.66
C VAL A 295 7.91 23.74 13.47
N ALA A 296 8.34 22.67 12.80
CA ALA A 296 8.66 21.37 13.39
C ALA A 296 9.92 20.78 12.70
N PRO A 297 11.12 21.34 12.95
CA PRO A 297 12.32 21.01 12.18
C PRO A 297 12.80 19.58 12.39
N THR A 298 12.64 19.00 13.58
CA THR A 298 13.01 17.60 13.84
C THR A 298 12.07 16.67 13.06
N ALA A 299 10.75 16.91 13.10
CA ALA A 299 9.78 16.14 12.33
C ALA A 299 10.03 16.28 10.81
N ALA A 300 10.37 17.49 10.35
CA ALA A 300 10.70 17.74 8.95
C ALA A 300 11.93 16.94 8.49
N TYR A 301 12.99 16.94 9.30
CA TYR A 301 14.20 16.15 9.02
C TYR A 301 13.91 14.65 8.94
N GLU A 302 13.21 14.12 9.93
CA GLU A 302 12.88 12.71 10.02
C GLU A 302 11.92 12.25 8.88
N ILE A 303 10.91 13.05 8.57
CA ILE A 303 9.98 12.76 7.45
C ILE A 303 10.70 12.87 6.11
N GLY A 304 11.58 13.87 5.95
CA GLY A 304 12.37 14.06 4.74
C GLY A 304 13.35 12.94 4.46
N GLY A 305 13.78 12.21 5.49
CA GLY A 305 14.64 11.04 5.40
C GLY A 305 13.92 9.71 5.11
N ILE A 306 12.59 9.72 4.88
CA ILE A 306 11.85 8.52 4.47
C ILE A 306 12.01 8.35 2.95
N ASP A 307 12.59 7.24 2.53
CA ASP A 307 12.70 6.87 1.12
C ASP A 307 11.35 6.51 0.52
N TYR A 308 11.23 6.66 -0.79
CA TYR A 308 10.01 6.34 -1.53
C TYR A 308 10.33 5.50 -2.77
N ALA A 309 9.62 4.39 -2.93
CA ALA A 309 9.63 3.64 -4.19
C ALA A 309 8.72 4.30 -5.21
N SER A 310 9.17 4.33 -6.47
CA SER A 310 8.34 4.68 -7.63
C SER A 310 7.94 3.41 -8.38
N MET A 311 6.78 3.44 -9.03
CA MET A 311 6.30 2.32 -9.83
C MET A 311 5.49 2.78 -11.03
N ALA A 312 5.33 1.90 -12.01
CA ALA A 312 4.35 2.05 -13.08
C ALA A 312 3.34 0.89 -13.04
N ILE A 313 2.10 1.23 -13.30
CA ILE A 313 1.03 0.27 -13.56
C ILE A 313 0.74 0.32 -15.06
N ILE A 314 0.87 -0.80 -15.72
CA ILE A 314 0.53 -0.99 -17.11
C ILE A 314 -0.79 -1.76 -17.16
N THR A 315 -1.85 -1.08 -17.60
CA THR A 315 -3.16 -1.70 -17.81
C THR A 315 -3.29 -2.08 -19.27
N LEU A 316 -3.68 -3.32 -19.53
CA LEU A 316 -3.75 -3.90 -20.86
C LEU A 316 -5.14 -4.51 -21.08
N ALA A 317 -5.72 -4.25 -22.23
CA ALA A 317 -6.96 -4.85 -22.67
C ALA A 317 -6.71 -5.76 -23.88
N PHE A 318 -7.02 -7.03 -23.75
CA PHE A 318 -6.87 -8.03 -24.78
C PHE A 318 -8.24 -8.54 -25.26
N PRO A 319 -8.36 -8.99 -26.53
CA PRO A 319 -9.43 -9.89 -26.88
C PRO A 319 -9.37 -11.14 -26.00
N THR A 320 -10.48 -11.70 -25.60
CA THR A 320 -10.51 -12.90 -24.73
C THR A 320 -9.73 -14.09 -25.33
N GLY A 321 -9.66 -14.20 -26.66
CA GLY A 321 -8.82 -15.17 -27.37
C GLY A 321 -7.34 -14.79 -27.50
N GLY A 322 -6.86 -13.72 -26.88
CA GLY A 322 -5.48 -13.24 -26.97
C GLY A 322 -4.44 -14.02 -26.13
N PHE A 323 -4.81 -15.18 -25.61
CA PHE A 323 -3.96 -16.05 -24.79
C PHE A 323 -4.01 -17.50 -25.31
N ALA A 324 -2.88 -18.21 -25.25
CA ALA A 324 -2.80 -19.60 -25.68
C ALA A 324 -3.71 -20.53 -24.87
N GLN A 325 -4.00 -20.18 -23.60
CA GLN A 325 -4.93 -20.84 -22.71
C GLN A 325 -5.70 -19.77 -21.90
N PRO A 326 -6.92 -20.03 -21.43
CA PRO A 326 -7.61 -19.12 -20.55
C PRO A 326 -6.79 -18.78 -19.31
N LEU A 327 -6.79 -17.51 -18.90
CA LEU A 327 -6.12 -17.08 -17.68
C LEU A 327 -6.77 -17.73 -16.45
N VAL A 328 -5.97 -18.33 -15.58
CA VAL A 328 -6.44 -19.00 -14.36
C VAL A 328 -5.96 -18.23 -13.14
N GLY A 329 -6.88 -18.04 -12.17
CA GLY A 329 -6.57 -17.33 -10.93
C GLY A 329 -6.73 -15.81 -11.02
N SER A 330 -6.29 -15.10 -9.98
CA SER A 330 -6.37 -13.64 -9.87
C SER A 330 -5.14 -12.91 -10.39
N GLY A 331 -4.08 -13.66 -10.76
CA GLY A 331 -2.81 -13.10 -11.18
C GLY A 331 -1.61 -13.81 -10.56
N PHE A 332 -0.44 -13.20 -10.70
CA PHE A 332 0.79 -13.76 -10.17
C PHE A 332 1.74 -12.67 -9.63
N LEU A 333 2.61 -13.10 -8.72
CA LEU A 333 3.74 -12.32 -8.22
C LEU A 333 5.04 -12.90 -8.81
N VAL A 334 6.06 -12.05 -8.94
CA VAL A 334 7.36 -12.44 -9.49
C VAL A 334 8.46 -12.19 -8.48
N PRO A 335 9.16 -13.23 -8.01
CA PRO A 335 10.35 -13.08 -7.19
C PRO A 335 11.45 -12.32 -7.92
N PRO A 336 12.18 -11.39 -7.26
CA PRO A 336 13.30 -10.67 -7.88
C PRO A 336 14.39 -11.60 -8.42
N VAL A 337 14.60 -12.77 -7.82
CA VAL A 337 15.59 -13.78 -8.27
C VAL A 337 15.30 -14.33 -9.66
N ASP A 338 14.08 -14.20 -10.18
CA ASP A 338 13.74 -14.63 -11.55
C ASP A 338 13.99 -13.53 -12.60
N ALA A 339 14.52 -12.37 -12.17
CA ALA A 339 15.02 -11.26 -13.00
C ALA A 339 14.05 -10.81 -14.12
N LYS A 340 12.74 -10.75 -13.82
CA LYS A 340 11.72 -10.26 -14.73
C LYS A 340 11.44 -8.78 -14.50
N THR A 341 10.97 -8.08 -15.53
CA THR A 341 10.62 -6.66 -15.45
C THR A 341 9.32 -6.46 -14.66
N VAL A 342 8.32 -7.30 -14.93
CA VAL A 342 7.06 -7.30 -14.19
C VAL A 342 7.27 -7.92 -12.82
N LYS A 343 6.90 -7.19 -11.76
CA LYS A 343 6.93 -7.72 -10.39
C LYS A 343 5.62 -8.39 -9.96
N ALA A 344 4.52 -8.05 -10.62
CA ALA A 344 3.20 -8.65 -10.40
C ALA A 344 2.31 -8.41 -11.61
N ALA A 345 1.42 -9.35 -11.88
CA ALA A 345 0.28 -9.16 -12.79
C ALA A 345 -1.02 -9.52 -12.07
N THR A 346 -2.06 -8.71 -12.27
CA THR A 346 -3.41 -8.96 -11.79
C THR A 346 -4.31 -9.20 -13.00
N PHE A 347 -5.03 -10.31 -13.03
CA PHE A 347 -6.06 -10.60 -14.02
C PHE A 347 -7.37 -9.97 -13.55
N SER A 348 -7.54 -8.69 -13.87
CA SER A 348 -8.55 -7.84 -13.24
C SER A 348 -9.97 -8.31 -13.53
N THR A 349 -10.26 -8.79 -14.75
CA THR A 349 -11.54 -9.40 -15.10
C THR A 349 -11.79 -10.75 -14.41
N ASN A 350 -10.73 -11.52 -14.06
CA ASN A 350 -10.90 -12.75 -13.28
C ASN A 350 -11.08 -12.46 -11.78
N LYS A 351 -10.49 -11.37 -11.32
CA LYS A 351 -10.49 -11.00 -9.90
C LYS A 351 -11.78 -10.29 -9.49
N TRP A 352 -12.34 -9.47 -10.37
CA TRP A 352 -13.48 -8.61 -10.07
C TRP A 352 -14.65 -8.90 -10.99
N GLY A 353 -15.73 -9.51 -10.49
CA GLY A 353 -16.94 -9.82 -11.26
C GLY A 353 -17.56 -8.58 -11.91
N TRP A 354 -17.62 -7.46 -11.18
CA TRP A 354 -18.13 -6.20 -11.73
C TRP A 354 -17.35 -5.70 -12.95
N LEU A 355 -16.04 -5.96 -12.98
CA LEU A 355 -15.18 -5.57 -14.10
C LEU A 355 -15.35 -6.53 -15.28
N ALA A 356 -15.54 -7.83 -15.00
CA ALA A 356 -15.89 -8.81 -16.04
C ALA A 356 -17.22 -8.45 -16.71
N ASP A 357 -18.22 -8.08 -15.91
CA ASP A 357 -19.53 -7.65 -16.43
C ASP A 357 -19.40 -6.38 -17.29
N ALA A 358 -18.60 -5.40 -16.84
CA ALA A 358 -18.38 -4.15 -17.58
C ALA A 358 -17.56 -4.34 -18.86
N ALA A 359 -16.59 -5.27 -18.85
CA ALA A 359 -15.76 -5.61 -19.99
C ALA A 359 -16.50 -6.43 -21.05
N GLY A 360 -17.48 -7.21 -20.61
CA GLY A 360 -18.19 -8.15 -21.47
C GLY A 360 -17.36 -9.39 -21.84
N PRO A 361 -17.94 -10.33 -22.62
CA PRO A 361 -17.33 -11.64 -22.87
C PRO A 361 -16.10 -11.60 -23.79
N ASP A 362 -15.94 -10.55 -24.55
CA ASP A 362 -14.92 -10.46 -25.61
C ASP A 362 -13.64 -9.75 -25.16
N LEU A 363 -13.62 -9.20 -23.94
CA LEU A 363 -12.52 -8.39 -23.42
C LEU A 363 -11.94 -8.96 -22.13
N THR A 364 -10.63 -9.11 -22.09
CA THR A 364 -9.86 -9.45 -20.90
C THR A 364 -8.98 -8.26 -20.50
N VAL A 365 -9.17 -7.77 -19.28
CA VAL A 365 -8.37 -6.67 -18.71
C VAL A 365 -7.43 -7.23 -17.66
N LEU A 366 -6.16 -6.85 -17.77
CA LEU A 366 -5.15 -7.17 -16.76
C LEU A 366 -4.23 -5.96 -16.49
N ARG A 367 -3.55 -6.02 -15.37
CA ARG A 367 -2.62 -4.97 -14.93
C ARG A 367 -1.28 -5.58 -14.58
N CYS A 368 -0.20 -5.00 -15.10
CA CYS A 368 1.17 -5.33 -14.73
C CYS A 368 1.76 -4.20 -13.87
N SER A 369 2.55 -4.57 -12.88
CA SER A 369 3.25 -3.63 -12.01
C SER A 369 4.76 -3.75 -12.25
N ILE A 370 5.43 -2.61 -12.52
CA ILE A 370 6.87 -2.50 -12.77
C ILE A 370 7.48 -1.50 -11.78
N GLY A 371 8.71 -1.73 -11.37
CA GLY A 371 9.51 -0.85 -10.50
C GLY A 371 9.47 -1.26 -9.04
N ARG A 372 10.68 -1.24 -8.44
CA ARG A 372 10.96 -1.44 -7.01
C ARG A 372 11.80 -0.28 -6.50
N ALA A 373 12.01 -0.22 -5.19
CA ALA A 373 12.97 0.70 -4.59
C ALA A 373 14.35 0.50 -5.27
N GLY A 374 15.01 1.61 -5.64
CA GLY A 374 16.27 1.58 -6.39
C GLY A 374 16.13 1.44 -7.91
N GLU A 375 14.97 1.05 -8.45
CA GLU A 375 14.75 0.81 -9.88
C GLU A 375 14.10 1.98 -10.64
N ALA A 376 14.09 3.18 -10.07
CA ALA A 376 13.37 4.33 -10.66
C ALA A 376 13.82 4.67 -12.10
N THR A 377 15.07 4.38 -12.45
CA THR A 377 15.61 4.61 -13.82
C THR A 377 14.83 3.85 -14.88
N LEU A 378 14.36 2.64 -14.57
CA LEU A 378 13.52 1.84 -15.48
C LEU A 378 12.25 2.58 -15.91
N LEU A 379 11.69 3.37 -15.01
CA LEU A 379 10.43 4.09 -15.22
C LEU A 379 10.58 5.35 -16.09
N HIS A 380 11.80 5.73 -16.46
CA HIS A 380 12.06 6.83 -17.40
C HIS A 380 11.92 6.42 -18.87
N ARG A 381 11.80 5.11 -19.15
CA ARG A 381 11.49 4.62 -20.50
C ARG A 381 10.15 5.18 -20.95
N ASP A 382 9.94 5.29 -22.25
CA ASP A 382 8.67 5.72 -22.79
C ASP A 382 7.55 4.66 -22.61
N ASP A 383 6.30 5.03 -22.86
CA ASP A 383 5.16 4.14 -22.64
C ASP A 383 5.22 2.88 -23.53
N PRO A 384 5.54 2.97 -24.84
CA PRO A 384 5.71 1.79 -25.68
C PRO A 384 6.77 0.81 -25.17
N GLU A 385 7.90 1.30 -24.66
CA GLU A 385 8.97 0.45 -24.12
C GLU A 385 8.53 -0.28 -22.84
N LEU A 386 7.78 0.40 -21.95
CA LEU A 386 7.24 -0.22 -20.73
C LEU A 386 6.14 -1.25 -21.07
N ILE A 387 5.30 -0.95 -22.05
CA ILE A 387 4.26 -1.87 -22.53
C ILE A 387 4.93 -3.12 -23.12
N GLU A 388 5.91 -2.96 -24.01
CA GLU A 388 6.60 -4.11 -24.61
C GLU A 388 7.33 -4.95 -23.55
N ALA A 389 7.98 -4.34 -22.56
CA ALA A 389 8.59 -5.06 -21.45
C ALA A 389 7.55 -5.92 -20.67
N ALA A 390 6.35 -5.39 -20.45
CA ALA A 390 5.28 -6.15 -19.84
C ALA A 390 4.77 -7.28 -20.74
N LEU A 391 4.65 -7.03 -22.04
CA LEU A 391 4.21 -8.03 -23.03
C LEU A 391 5.21 -9.19 -23.17
N VAL A 392 6.51 -8.92 -23.15
CA VAL A 392 7.56 -9.97 -23.17
C VAL A 392 7.34 -10.91 -21.97
N ASP A 393 7.19 -10.37 -20.78
CA ASP A 393 7.00 -11.16 -19.58
C ASP A 393 5.64 -11.90 -19.57
N LEU A 394 4.57 -11.31 -20.11
CA LEU A 394 3.26 -11.96 -20.23
C LEU A 394 3.25 -13.09 -21.28
N ARG A 395 3.98 -12.95 -22.38
CA ARG A 395 4.14 -14.03 -23.36
C ARG A 395 4.80 -15.26 -22.71
N ASP A 396 5.83 -15.02 -21.89
CA ASP A 396 6.52 -16.09 -21.17
C ASP A 396 5.66 -16.71 -20.05
N ALA A 397 4.95 -15.89 -19.28
CA ALA A 397 4.25 -16.36 -18.08
C ALA A 397 2.91 -17.01 -18.38
N VAL A 398 2.12 -16.44 -19.31
CA VAL A 398 0.72 -16.81 -19.56
C VAL A 398 0.41 -17.07 -21.02
N GLY A 399 1.41 -17.07 -21.88
CA GLY A 399 1.24 -17.36 -23.32
C GLY A 399 0.36 -16.32 -24.02
N ALA A 400 0.57 -15.04 -23.77
CA ALA A 400 -0.07 -13.98 -24.55
C ALA A 400 0.33 -14.12 -26.02
N THR A 401 -0.64 -14.35 -26.92
CA THR A 401 -0.40 -14.67 -28.34
C THR A 401 -0.66 -13.50 -29.28
N GLY A 402 -1.40 -12.51 -28.82
CA GLY A 402 -1.77 -11.31 -29.56
C GLY A 402 -1.28 -10.03 -28.91
N ASP A 403 -1.47 -8.93 -29.60
CA ASP A 403 -1.26 -7.60 -29.04
C ASP A 403 -2.52 -7.12 -28.30
N PRO A 404 -2.39 -6.30 -27.26
CA PRO A 404 -3.52 -5.68 -26.63
C PRO A 404 -4.23 -4.73 -27.59
N ILE A 405 -5.55 -4.65 -27.53
CA ILE A 405 -6.33 -3.70 -28.33
C ILE A 405 -6.26 -2.27 -27.74
N ASP A 406 -5.88 -2.15 -26.48
CA ASP A 406 -5.62 -0.89 -25.79
C ASP A 406 -4.63 -1.11 -24.65
N ALA A 407 -3.81 -0.09 -24.37
CA ALA A 407 -2.78 -0.13 -23.34
C ALA A 407 -2.57 1.26 -22.71
N GLN A 408 -2.47 1.30 -21.39
CA GLN A 408 -2.26 2.52 -20.62
C GLN A 408 -1.13 2.35 -19.61
N VAL A 409 -0.24 3.33 -19.53
CA VAL A 409 0.82 3.41 -18.52
C VAL A 409 0.53 4.52 -17.53
N GLN A 410 0.37 4.17 -16.25
CA GLN A 410 0.28 5.12 -15.16
C GLN A 410 1.52 5.07 -14.30
N ARG A 411 2.32 6.15 -14.31
CA ARG A 411 3.51 6.28 -13.45
C ARG A 411 3.13 6.91 -12.13
N TRP A 412 3.64 6.32 -11.06
CA TRP A 412 3.50 6.78 -9.69
C TRP A 412 4.87 7.11 -9.12
N GLY A 413 5.32 8.35 -9.29
CA GLY A 413 6.57 8.86 -8.71
C GLY A 413 6.43 9.02 -7.19
N GLY A 414 7.40 8.50 -6.43
CA GLY A 414 7.34 8.53 -4.97
C GLY A 414 6.03 7.89 -4.44
N ALA A 415 5.67 6.73 -4.97
CA ALA A 415 4.39 6.09 -4.71
C ALA A 415 4.25 5.58 -3.28
N VAL A 416 5.24 4.83 -2.80
CA VAL A 416 5.15 4.09 -1.55
C VAL A 416 6.32 4.43 -0.64
N PRO A 417 6.07 4.96 0.57
CA PRO A 417 7.11 5.18 1.56
C PRO A 417 7.72 3.85 1.99
N GLN A 418 9.03 3.84 2.18
CA GLN A 418 9.79 2.68 2.62
C GLN A 418 9.91 2.70 4.14
N TYR A 419 9.40 1.69 4.78
CA TYR A 419 9.50 1.51 6.23
C TYR A 419 10.77 0.74 6.57
N ASN A 420 11.91 1.37 6.32
CA ASN A 420 13.22 0.78 6.58
C ASN A 420 13.47 0.59 8.08
N VAL A 421 14.47 -0.21 8.42
CA VAL A 421 14.92 -0.41 9.80
C VAL A 421 15.10 0.93 10.50
N GLY A 422 14.55 1.08 11.71
CA GLY A 422 14.53 2.33 12.47
C GLY A 422 13.31 3.23 12.19
N HIS A 423 12.40 2.86 11.29
CA HIS A 423 11.22 3.66 10.94
C HIS A 423 10.37 4.02 12.17
N ARG A 424 10.18 3.09 13.10
CA ARG A 424 9.39 3.33 14.31
C ARG A 424 9.99 4.43 15.18
N ALA A 425 11.29 4.37 15.46
CA ALA A 425 11.99 5.40 16.24
C ALA A 425 11.93 6.78 15.56
N ARG A 426 12.01 6.79 14.23
CA ARG A 426 11.79 7.99 13.40
C ARG A 426 10.41 8.59 13.65
N LEU A 427 9.35 7.76 13.64
CA LEU A 427 7.99 8.21 13.87
C LEU A 427 7.75 8.71 15.31
N ASP A 428 8.40 8.10 16.30
CA ASP A 428 8.34 8.55 17.69
C ASP A 428 8.94 9.98 17.80
N SER A 429 10.04 10.25 17.09
CA SER A 429 10.64 11.60 17.00
C SER A 429 9.73 12.60 16.29
N VAL A 430 9.09 12.17 15.19
CA VAL A 430 8.09 13.00 14.47
C VAL A 430 6.94 13.36 15.38
N ALA A 431 6.36 12.38 16.07
CA ALA A 431 5.21 12.59 16.95
C ALA A 431 5.58 13.54 18.12
N ALA A 432 6.76 13.35 18.71
CA ALA A 432 7.23 14.20 19.80
C ALA A 432 7.40 15.68 19.38
N ASP A 433 7.97 15.93 18.19
CA ASP A 433 8.17 17.30 17.70
C ASP A 433 6.85 17.97 17.30
N VAL A 434 5.99 17.26 16.53
CA VAL A 434 4.66 17.77 16.12
C VAL A 434 3.80 18.10 17.33
N ALA A 435 3.83 17.29 18.39
CA ALA A 435 3.07 17.54 19.63
C ALA A 435 3.45 18.84 20.34
N THR A 436 4.64 19.39 20.07
CA THR A 436 5.06 20.70 20.62
C THR A 436 4.46 21.89 19.87
N VAL A 437 3.82 21.65 18.72
CA VAL A 437 3.31 22.70 17.82
C VAL A 437 1.77 22.72 17.84
N PRO A 438 1.14 23.60 18.65
CA PRO A 438 -0.32 23.62 18.78
C PRO A 438 -1.03 23.88 17.45
N GLY A 439 -2.05 23.08 17.16
CA GLY A 439 -2.86 23.21 15.95
C GLY A 439 -2.20 22.68 14.67
N LEU A 440 -1.12 21.88 14.79
CA LEU A 440 -0.50 21.17 13.68
C LEU A 440 -0.66 19.65 13.88
N GLU A 441 -1.11 18.96 12.85
CA GLU A 441 -1.08 17.51 12.77
C GLU A 441 -0.59 17.04 11.40
N VAL A 442 -0.04 15.84 11.37
CA VAL A 442 0.40 15.16 10.13
C VAL A 442 -0.28 13.80 10.00
N CYS A 443 -0.65 13.42 8.78
CA CYS A 443 -1.22 12.09 8.52
C CYS A 443 -0.89 11.61 7.10
N GLY A 444 -1.01 10.29 6.88
CA GLY A 444 -0.82 9.68 5.57
C GLY A 444 -0.08 8.35 5.61
N ALA A 445 0.28 7.88 4.43
CA ALA A 445 0.91 6.57 4.25
C ALA A 445 2.35 6.49 4.80
N ALA A 446 2.98 7.62 5.13
CA ALA A 446 4.33 7.64 5.70
C ALA A 446 4.39 7.19 7.17
N TYR A 447 3.27 7.09 7.87
CA TYR A 447 3.26 7.00 9.33
C TYR A 447 2.84 5.63 9.88
N ALA A 448 1.60 5.20 9.66
CA ALA A 448 1.02 4.05 10.39
C ALA A 448 0.58 2.88 9.48
N GLY A 449 1.16 2.77 8.30
CA GLY A 449 0.87 1.74 7.31
C GLY A 449 0.47 2.32 5.95
N VAL A 450 0.87 1.63 4.89
CA VAL A 450 0.65 2.07 3.50
C VAL A 450 -0.70 1.66 2.93
N GLY A 451 -1.39 0.68 3.55
CA GLY A 451 -2.70 0.22 3.10
C GLY A 451 -3.81 1.24 3.36
N ILE A 452 -4.82 1.29 2.49
CA ILE A 452 -5.94 2.23 2.56
C ILE A 452 -6.55 2.32 3.98
N PRO A 453 -6.90 1.20 4.67
CA PRO A 453 -7.47 1.27 6.02
C PRO A 453 -6.51 1.88 7.05
N ALA A 454 -5.22 1.58 6.96
CA ALA A 454 -4.21 2.12 7.87
C ALA A 454 -4.05 3.64 7.69
N VAL A 455 -4.06 4.11 6.46
CA VAL A 455 -4.01 5.54 6.12
C VAL A 455 -5.25 6.27 6.64
N ILE A 456 -6.44 5.66 6.50
CA ILE A 456 -7.70 6.21 7.03
C ILE A 456 -7.64 6.30 8.56
N ALA A 457 -7.25 5.22 9.25
CA ALA A 457 -7.12 5.20 10.71
C ALA A 457 -6.13 6.25 11.21
N ASN A 458 -5.00 6.42 10.53
CA ASN A 458 -4.02 7.44 10.86
C ASN A 458 -4.59 8.86 10.71
N ALA A 459 -5.35 9.11 9.65
CA ALA A 459 -6.02 10.39 9.42
C ALA A 459 -7.11 10.68 10.47
N GLN A 460 -7.91 9.68 10.85
CA GLN A 460 -8.90 9.79 11.93
C GLN A 460 -8.23 10.10 13.27
N SER A 461 -7.12 9.42 13.57
CA SER A 461 -6.33 9.68 14.79
C SER A 461 -5.74 11.10 14.81
N ALA A 462 -5.27 11.61 13.68
CA ALA A 462 -4.79 12.99 13.56
C ALA A 462 -5.91 14.01 13.84
N ALA A 463 -7.11 13.76 13.34
CA ALA A 463 -8.28 14.62 13.63
C ALA A 463 -8.62 14.65 15.12
N VAL A 464 -8.53 13.52 15.83
CA VAL A 464 -8.75 13.45 17.28
C VAL A 464 -7.69 14.24 18.03
N ARG A 465 -6.39 13.99 17.75
CA ARG A 465 -5.27 14.68 18.42
C ARG A 465 -5.32 16.18 18.21
N LEU A 466 -5.74 16.66 17.04
CA LEU A 466 -5.86 18.09 16.76
C LEU A 466 -6.78 18.81 17.76
N PHE A 467 -7.86 18.16 18.16
CA PHE A 467 -8.79 18.72 19.14
C PHE A 467 -8.32 18.55 20.59
N GLU A 468 -7.59 17.46 20.90
CA GLU A 468 -7.02 17.23 22.24
C GLU A 468 -5.91 18.22 22.57
N HIS A 469 -4.98 18.43 21.62
CA HIS A 469 -3.88 19.38 21.77
C HIS A 469 -4.33 20.86 21.60
N GLY A 470 -5.46 21.09 20.94
CA GLY A 470 -6.05 22.42 20.75
C GLY A 470 -6.86 22.96 21.93
N GLY A 471 -7.06 22.15 22.97
CA GLY A 471 -7.85 22.53 24.16
C GLY A 471 -7.31 23.68 24.99
N THR A 472 -6.17 24.27 24.62
CA THR A 472 -5.61 25.51 25.18
C THR A 472 -5.79 26.73 24.27
N MET A 473 -6.42 26.60 23.10
CA MET A 473 -6.79 27.74 22.29
C MET A 473 -8.04 28.40 22.90
N LYS A 474 -7.89 29.66 23.33
CA LYS A 474 -8.89 30.47 24.00
C LYS A 474 -10.26 30.37 23.34
N THR A 475 -11.26 30.00 24.13
CA THR A 475 -12.68 30.24 23.89
C THR A 475 -12.94 31.72 23.68
#